data_19d4b40a8fb8f35db12e46f7af40a238
#
_entry.id   19d4b40a8fb8f35db12e46f7af40a238
#
_cell.length_a   1.000
_cell.length_b   1.000
_cell.length_c   1.000
_cell.angle_alpha   90.00
_cell.angle_beta   90.00
_cell.angle_gamma   90.00
#
_symmetry.space_group_name_H-M   'P 1'
#
loop_
_entity.id
_entity.type
_entity.pdbx_description
1 polymer ?
#
loop_
_entity_poly.entity_id
_entity_poly.type
_entity_poly.pdbx_seq_one_letter_code
_entity_poly.pdbx_strand_id
1 'polypeptide(L)'
;ELILGILTFDFGTGEFRNSLLTIGESTGVYHKRHLVPFGEYFPVPDFIRNVLRLMNLPYTDIAPGLEGQRPLRARGVALAPSICYEDAFGDELRDFLPEAGLLVNLSNDGWFGDSIAPHQHLQMARFRALESGRYMLRSTNTGITAVIDPRGVIVGQGEQFKAVVVTATVQPRQGATPWVRFG
;
A
#
# COMPACT_ATOMS: atom_id res chain seq x y z
N GLU A 1 1.35 -12.72 13.97
CA GLU A 1 1.53 -11.37 13.40
C GLU A 1 0.32 -11.01 12.55
N LEU A 2 -0.19 -9.81 12.74
CA LEU A 2 -1.26 -9.22 11.95
C LEU A 2 -0.73 -7.98 11.25
N ILE A 3 -1.08 -7.81 9.98
CA ILE A 3 -0.84 -6.57 9.23
C ILE A 3 -2.21 -6.00 8.88
N LEU A 4 -2.46 -4.77 9.32
CA LEU A 4 -3.77 -4.14 9.25
C LEU A 4 -3.68 -2.77 8.57
N GLY A 5 -4.55 -2.52 7.59
CA GLY A 5 -4.78 -1.19 7.01
C GLY A 5 -5.84 -0.44 7.82
N ILE A 6 -5.52 0.77 8.26
CA ILE A 6 -6.40 1.57 9.11
C ILE A 6 -6.17 3.07 8.90
N LEU A 7 -7.20 3.85 9.12
CA LEU A 7 -7.07 5.30 9.25
C LEU A 7 -6.62 5.63 10.68
N THR A 8 -5.47 6.28 10.81
CA THR A 8 -4.95 6.75 12.11
C THR A 8 -5.18 8.24 12.27
N PHE A 9 -5.31 8.68 13.53
CA PHE A 9 -5.45 10.09 13.89
C PHE A 9 -4.31 10.51 14.83
N ASP A 10 -3.63 11.58 14.47
CA ASP A 10 -2.57 12.16 15.29
C ASP A 10 -3.16 13.28 16.16
N PHE A 11 -3.25 13.03 17.46
CA PHE A 11 -3.80 14.00 18.42
C PHE A 11 -2.92 15.25 18.58
N GLY A 12 -1.64 15.18 18.21
CA GLY A 12 -0.73 16.33 18.31
C GLY A 12 -0.89 17.32 17.17
N THR A 13 -1.12 16.80 15.95
CA THR A 13 -1.30 17.62 14.73
C THR A 13 -2.76 17.78 14.31
N GLY A 14 -3.67 16.93 14.82
CA GLY A 14 -5.07 16.88 14.39
C GLY A 14 -5.27 16.27 13.00
N GLU A 15 -4.31 15.51 12.49
CA GLU A 15 -4.29 14.99 11.14
C GLU A 15 -4.72 13.51 11.08
N PHE A 16 -5.44 13.16 10.02
CA PHE A 16 -5.70 11.77 9.67
C PHE A 16 -4.65 11.26 8.67
N ARG A 17 -4.22 10.00 8.84
CA ARG A 17 -3.31 9.33 7.89
C ARG A 17 -3.81 7.94 7.56
N ASN A 18 -3.73 7.55 6.29
CA ASN A 18 -3.86 6.15 5.89
C ASN A 18 -2.61 5.40 6.32
N SER A 19 -2.79 4.29 7.05
CA SER A 19 -1.66 3.62 7.70
C SER A 19 -1.75 2.11 7.58
N LEU A 20 -0.59 1.47 7.58
CA LEU A 20 -0.41 0.05 7.84
C LEU A 20 0.19 -0.13 9.22
N LEU A 21 -0.41 -1.01 10.00
CA LEU A 21 0.10 -1.41 11.31
C LEU A 21 0.54 -2.87 11.27
N THR A 22 1.69 -3.17 11.87
CA THR A 22 2.03 -4.54 12.28
C THR A 22 1.76 -4.69 13.76
N ILE A 23 1.09 -5.79 14.14
CA ILE A 23 0.69 -6.09 15.52
C ILE A 23 1.09 -7.54 15.82
N GLY A 24 1.84 -7.73 16.90
CA GLY A 24 2.33 -9.02 17.33
C GLY A 24 3.67 -8.89 18.05
N GLU A 25 4.63 -9.78 17.77
CA GLU A 25 5.99 -9.69 18.31
C GLU A 25 6.72 -8.43 17.83
N SER A 26 6.42 -7.98 16.60
CA SER A 26 6.89 -6.72 16.04
C SER A 26 5.72 -5.75 15.90
N THR A 27 5.85 -4.55 16.48
CA THR A 27 4.89 -3.47 16.29
C THR A 27 5.53 -2.36 15.49
N GLY A 28 4.86 -1.92 14.44
CA GLY A 28 5.34 -0.86 13.56
C GLY A 28 4.18 -0.17 12.86
N VAL A 29 4.43 1.03 12.38
CA VAL A 29 3.48 1.82 11.60
C VAL A 29 4.15 2.34 10.34
N TYR A 30 3.42 2.31 9.26
CA TYR A 30 3.74 2.96 7.99
C TYR A 30 2.59 3.87 7.61
N HIS A 31 2.87 5.11 7.28
CA HIS A 31 1.88 6.07 6.80
C HIS A 31 2.02 6.25 5.29
N LYS A 32 0.89 6.20 4.59
CA LYS A 32 0.82 6.39 3.15
C LYS A 32 1.47 7.71 2.74
N ARG A 33 2.42 7.65 1.81
CA ARG A 33 3.16 8.83 1.31
C ARG A 33 2.48 9.43 0.08
N HIS A 34 2.11 8.59 -0.87
CA HIS A 34 1.53 9.02 -2.13
C HIS A 34 0.01 8.99 -2.09
N LEU A 35 -0.57 10.15 -1.88
CA LEU A 35 -2.03 10.31 -1.77
C LEU A 35 -2.71 10.41 -3.13
N VAL A 36 -3.94 9.93 -3.22
CA VAL A 36 -4.77 10.01 -4.42
C VAL A 36 -5.37 11.42 -4.53
N PRO A 37 -5.03 12.18 -5.60
CA PRO A 37 -5.63 13.49 -5.84
C PRO A 37 -7.16 13.38 -5.94
N PHE A 38 -7.87 14.35 -5.38
CA PHE A 38 -9.34 14.44 -5.31
C PHE A 38 -10.04 13.30 -4.55
N GLY A 39 -9.31 12.27 -4.12
CA GLY A 39 -9.83 11.17 -3.30
C GLY A 39 -9.40 11.29 -1.84
N GLU A 40 -8.13 11.61 -1.60
CA GLU A 40 -7.54 11.69 -0.27
C GLU A 40 -7.11 13.12 0.09
N TYR A 41 -6.89 13.96 -0.90
CA TYR A 41 -6.64 15.38 -0.74
C TYR A 41 -7.12 16.17 -1.96
N PHE A 42 -7.39 17.46 -1.77
CA PHE A 42 -7.72 18.36 -2.88
C PHE A 42 -6.52 19.24 -3.24
N PRO A 43 -5.98 19.10 -4.45
CA PRO A 43 -4.85 19.91 -4.93
C PRO A 43 -5.30 21.34 -5.30
N VAL A 44 -5.85 22.07 -4.33
CA VAL A 44 -6.31 23.45 -4.51
C VAL A 44 -5.57 24.38 -3.56
N PRO A 45 -5.36 25.66 -3.95
CA PRO A 45 -4.76 26.67 -3.08
C PRO A 45 -5.52 26.83 -1.75
N ASP A 46 -4.82 27.23 -0.70
CA ASP A 46 -5.37 27.32 0.66
C ASP A 46 -6.59 28.26 0.77
N PHE A 47 -6.66 29.32 -0.02
CA PHE A 47 -7.82 30.22 -0.01
C PHE A 47 -9.09 29.52 -0.51
N ILE A 48 -9.01 28.63 -1.51
CA ILE A 48 -10.13 27.83 -1.98
C ILE A 48 -10.50 26.79 -0.93
N ARG A 49 -9.49 26.18 -0.30
CA ARG A 49 -9.65 25.19 0.78
C ARG A 49 -10.43 25.78 1.95
N ASN A 50 -10.13 27.02 2.34
CA ASN A 50 -10.84 27.73 3.39
C ASN A 50 -12.31 28.03 3.00
N VAL A 51 -12.59 28.36 1.74
CA VAL A 51 -13.97 28.55 1.24
C VAL A 51 -14.75 27.22 1.30
N LEU A 52 -14.14 26.10 0.87
CA LEU A 52 -14.78 24.77 0.94
C LEU A 52 -15.12 24.38 2.38
N ARG A 53 -14.24 24.69 3.34
CA ARG A 53 -14.51 24.50 4.78
C ARG A 53 -15.68 25.33 5.28
N LEU A 54 -15.75 26.61 4.88
CA LEU A 54 -16.86 27.50 5.23
C LEU A 54 -18.21 27.03 4.68
N MET A 55 -18.20 26.33 3.54
CA MET A 55 -19.41 25.75 2.93
C MET A 55 -19.83 24.42 3.56
N ASN A 56 -19.18 23.99 4.65
CA ASN A 56 -19.42 22.69 5.30
C ASN A 56 -19.46 21.49 4.33
N LEU A 57 -18.72 21.55 3.25
CA LEU A 57 -18.54 20.40 2.38
C LEU A 57 -17.75 19.32 3.16
N PRO A 58 -18.16 18.06 3.08
CA PRO A 58 -17.46 16.96 3.75
C PRO A 58 -16.06 16.84 3.13
N TYR A 59 -15.10 17.43 3.79
CA TYR A 59 -13.73 17.52 3.33
C TYR A 59 -12.80 17.03 4.44
N THR A 60 -12.19 15.91 4.22
CA THR A 60 -11.15 15.38 5.10
C THR A 60 -9.87 15.27 4.30
N ASP A 61 -8.92 16.18 4.55
CA ASP A 61 -7.56 16.03 4.05
C ASP A 61 -6.90 14.88 4.81
N ILE A 62 -6.46 13.90 4.09
CA ILE A 62 -5.51 12.91 4.61
C ILE A 62 -4.12 13.55 4.52
N ALA A 63 -3.36 13.48 5.61
CA ALA A 63 -1.98 13.94 5.60
C ALA A 63 -1.05 12.84 5.06
N PRO A 64 -0.07 13.19 4.21
CA PRO A 64 0.92 12.23 3.75
C PRO A 64 1.85 11.80 4.89
N GLY A 65 2.36 10.59 4.80
CA GLY A 65 3.46 10.11 5.62
C GLY A 65 4.78 10.80 5.23
N LEU A 66 5.73 10.79 6.15
CA LEU A 66 7.06 11.34 5.90
C LEU A 66 7.85 10.41 4.96
N GLU A 67 8.81 10.98 4.26
CA GLU A 67 9.84 10.21 3.55
C GLU A 67 10.79 9.51 4.55
N GLY A 68 11.51 8.48 4.09
CA GLY A 68 12.49 7.79 4.91
C GLY A 68 11.88 6.89 6.01
N GLN A 69 10.62 6.51 5.90
CA GLN A 69 10.01 5.54 6.80
C GLN A 69 10.74 4.18 6.67
N ARG A 70 10.82 3.47 7.79
CA ARG A 70 11.49 2.16 7.82
C ARG A 70 10.57 1.05 7.32
N PRO A 71 11.13 -0.06 6.80
CA PRO A 71 10.35 -1.26 6.52
C PRO A 71 9.58 -1.72 7.75
N LEU A 72 8.36 -2.18 7.56
CA LEU A 72 7.64 -2.89 8.61
C LEU A 72 8.29 -4.24 8.88
N ARG A 73 8.02 -4.85 10.04
CA ARG A 73 8.54 -6.18 10.36
C ARG A 73 7.42 -7.10 10.80
N ALA A 74 7.48 -8.36 10.33
CA ALA A 74 6.64 -9.44 10.81
C ALA A 74 7.46 -10.72 10.88
N ARG A 75 7.46 -11.39 12.05
CA ARG A 75 8.24 -12.62 12.31
C ARG A 75 9.72 -12.48 11.91
N GLY A 76 10.32 -11.33 12.22
CA GLY A 76 11.72 -11.05 11.87
C GLY A 76 11.98 -10.69 10.40
N VAL A 77 10.99 -10.81 9.51
CA VAL A 77 11.10 -10.46 8.09
C VAL A 77 10.80 -8.98 7.89
N ALA A 78 11.69 -8.26 7.21
CA ALA A 78 11.44 -6.88 6.78
C ALA A 78 10.48 -6.88 5.57
N LEU A 79 9.49 -5.99 5.61
CA LEU A 79 8.41 -5.85 4.64
C LEU A 79 8.47 -4.47 4.01
N ALA A 80 8.38 -4.39 2.69
CA ALA A 80 8.15 -3.13 1.98
C ALA A 80 6.64 -2.87 1.90
N PRO A 81 6.13 -1.91 2.69
CA PRO A 81 4.71 -1.59 2.70
C PRO A 81 4.34 -0.67 1.54
N SER A 82 3.11 -0.81 1.05
CA SER A 82 2.44 0.16 0.18
C SER A 82 0.94 0.13 0.43
N ILE A 83 0.28 1.27 0.24
CA ILE A 83 -1.16 1.41 0.43
C ILE A 83 -1.82 1.80 -0.89
N CYS A 84 -2.68 0.91 -1.42
CA CYS A 84 -3.49 1.18 -2.59
C CYS A 84 -2.63 1.66 -3.78
N TYR A 85 -2.89 2.86 -4.27
CA TYR A 85 -2.27 3.51 -5.42
C TYR A 85 -0.73 3.63 -5.37
N GLU A 86 -0.10 3.48 -4.20
CA GLU A 86 1.37 3.54 -4.06
C GLU A 86 2.10 2.45 -4.85
N ASP A 87 1.45 1.33 -5.15
CA ASP A 87 2.07 0.30 -5.99
C ASP A 87 2.24 0.71 -7.47
N ALA A 88 1.65 1.83 -7.88
CA ALA A 88 1.95 2.45 -9.17
C ALA A 88 3.33 3.14 -9.18
N PHE A 89 3.87 3.53 -8.01
CA PHE A 89 5.11 4.28 -7.86
C PHE A 89 6.26 3.38 -7.40
N GLY A 90 6.91 2.74 -8.36
CA GLY A 90 7.98 1.78 -8.07
C GLY A 90 9.17 2.39 -7.33
N ASP A 91 9.52 3.64 -7.61
CA ASP A 91 10.65 4.32 -6.98
C ASP A 91 10.47 4.45 -5.48
N GLU A 92 9.26 4.75 -5.01
CA GLU A 92 8.95 4.84 -3.58
C GLU A 92 9.08 3.49 -2.86
N LEU A 93 8.78 2.39 -3.56
CA LEU A 93 8.93 1.05 -3.04
C LEU A 93 10.41 0.67 -2.91
N ARG A 94 11.27 1.19 -3.78
CA ARG A 94 12.72 0.95 -3.76
C ARG A 94 13.39 1.43 -2.49
N ASP A 95 12.84 2.45 -1.82
CA ASP A 95 13.39 2.96 -0.55
C ASP A 95 13.51 1.87 0.53
N PHE A 96 12.66 0.83 0.46
CA PHE A 96 12.68 -0.30 1.38
C PHE A 96 13.60 -1.45 0.93
N LEU A 97 14.16 -1.36 -0.29
CA LEU A 97 14.99 -2.41 -0.87
C LEU A 97 16.48 -2.03 -0.83
N PRO A 98 17.38 -3.00 -0.67
CA PRO A 98 17.14 -4.45 -0.67
C PRO A 98 16.78 -5.04 0.70
N GLU A 99 16.59 -4.26 1.76
CA GLU A 99 16.35 -4.74 3.13
C GLU A 99 15.09 -5.60 3.22
N ALA A 100 13.98 -5.15 2.58
CA ALA A 100 12.73 -5.86 2.63
C ALA A 100 12.79 -7.19 1.85
N GLY A 101 12.37 -8.27 2.52
CA GLY A 101 12.32 -9.61 1.93
C GLY A 101 11.01 -9.91 1.20
N LEU A 102 9.94 -9.19 1.51
CA LEU A 102 8.59 -9.32 0.94
C LEU A 102 8.00 -7.93 0.69
N LEU A 103 7.08 -7.84 -0.25
CA LEU A 103 6.24 -6.67 -0.48
C LEU A 103 4.85 -6.92 0.12
N VAL A 104 4.24 -5.88 0.67
CA VAL A 104 2.87 -5.92 1.20
C VAL A 104 2.09 -4.73 0.67
N ASN A 105 0.97 -4.99 0.01
CA ASN A 105 0.04 -3.97 -0.44
C ASN A 105 -1.34 -4.20 0.17
N LEU A 106 -1.88 -3.19 0.87
CA LEU A 106 -3.26 -3.20 1.33
C LEU A 106 -4.04 -2.11 0.61
N SER A 107 -5.18 -2.47 0.03
CA SER A 107 -5.93 -1.57 -0.84
C SER A 107 -7.42 -1.59 -0.57
N ASN A 108 -8.04 -0.43 -0.76
CA ASN A 108 -9.49 -0.32 -0.88
C ASN A 108 -9.84 0.06 -2.33
N ASP A 109 -10.20 -0.94 -3.12
CA ASP A 109 -10.56 -0.78 -4.53
C ASP A 109 -12.06 -0.47 -4.72
N GLY A 110 -12.79 -0.14 -3.63
CA GLY A 110 -14.23 0.15 -3.65
C GLY A 110 -14.64 1.30 -4.57
N TRP A 111 -13.73 2.22 -4.85
CA TRP A 111 -13.94 3.34 -5.78
C TRP A 111 -14.19 2.91 -7.22
N PHE A 112 -13.68 1.75 -7.62
CA PHE A 112 -13.64 1.31 -9.01
C PHE A 112 -14.81 0.42 -9.40
N GLY A 113 -15.56 -0.11 -8.42
CA GLY A 113 -16.66 -1.03 -8.67
C GLY A 113 -16.26 -2.23 -9.55
N ASP A 114 -17.20 -2.72 -10.34
CA ASP A 114 -17.00 -3.80 -11.31
C ASP A 114 -16.51 -3.20 -12.65
N SER A 115 -15.25 -2.80 -12.66
CA SER A 115 -14.59 -2.20 -13.82
C SER A 115 -13.26 -2.89 -14.12
N ILE A 116 -12.56 -2.43 -15.15
CA ILE A 116 -11.21 -2.92 -15.49
C ILE A 116 -10.14 -2.44 -14.49
N ALA A 117 -10.41 -1.41 -13.70
CA ALA A 117 -9.41 -0.77 -12.85
C ALA A 117 -8.81 -1.70 -11.77
N PRO A 118 -9.55 -2.54 -11.04
CA PRO A 118 -8.97 -3.52 -10.12
C PRO A 118 -8.01 -4.51 -10.81
N HIS A 119 -8.28 -4.87 -12.06
CA HIS A 119 -7.40 -5.75 -12.85
C HIS A 119 -6.11 -5.04 -13.26
N GLN A 120 -6.20 -3.76 -13.65
CA GLN A 120 -5.03 -2.93 -13.94
C GLN A 120 -4.18 -2.71 -12.68
N HIS A 121 -4.82 -2.46 -11.54
CA HIS A 121 -4.16 -2.31 -10.27
C HIS A 121 -3.43 -3.60 -9.84
N LEU A 122 -4.06 -4.78 -10.01
CA LEU A 122 -3.38 -6.06 -9.82
C LEU A 122 -2.18 -6.22 -10.76
N GLN A 123 -2.29 -5.75 -12.01
CA GLN A 123 -1.18 -5.81 -12.95
C GLN A 123 0.01 -4.95 -12.49
N MET A 124 -0.24 -3.77 -11.90
CA MET A 124 0.82 -2.94 -11.30
C MET A 124 1.52 -3.70 -10.17
N ALA A 125 0.77 -4.31 -9.25
CA ALA A 125 1.33 -5.14 -8.18
C ALA A 125 2.21 -6.29 -8.71
N ARG A 126 1.82 -6.92 -9.82
CA ARG A 126 2.63 -7.96 -10.49
C ARG A 126 3.96 -7.42 -11.01
N PHE A 127 3.96 -6.21 -11.57
CA PHE A 127 5.21 -5.55 -11.98
C PHE A 127 6.11 -5.25 -10.78
N ARG A 128 5.55 -4.78 -9.66
CA ARG A 128 6.36 -4.55 -8.44
C ARG A 128 7.03 -5.82 -7.95
N ALA A 129 6.31 -6.95 -7.96
CA ALA A 129 6.88 -8.24 -7.59
C ALA A 129 8.03 -8.66 -8.53
N LEU A 130 7.82 -8.53 -9.85
CA LEU A 130 8.80 -8.88 -10.88
C LEU A 130 10.05 -7.98 -10.80
N GLU A 131 9.89 -6.67 -10.76
CA GLU A 131 10.99 -5.70 -10.74
C GLU A 131 11.86 -5.83 -9.49
N SER A 132 11.23 -6.05 -8.34
CA SER A 132 11.93 -6.21 -7.07
C SER A 132 12.51 -7.61 -6.86
N GLY A 133 12.00 -8.64 -7.58
CA GLY A 133 12.32 -10.04 -7.33
C GLY A 133 11.80 -10.54 -5.98
N ARG A 134 10.68 -10.00 -5.48
CA ARG A 134 10.06 -10.31 -4.18
C ARG A 134 8.65 -10.87 -4.37
N TYR A 135 8.21 -11.70 -3.40
CA TYR A 135 6.79 -11.99 -3.30
C TYR A 135 6.01 -10.73 -2.91
N MET A 136 4.82 -10.53 -3.50
CA MET A 136 3.86 -9.51 -3.11
C MET A 136 2.66 -10.17 -2.43
N LEU A 137 2.39 -9.74 -1.21
CA LEU A 137 1.18 -10.08 -0.47
C LEU A 137 0.20 -8.92 -0.63
N ARG A 138 -0.85 -9.13 -1.42
CA ARG A 138 -1.86 -8.11 -1.69
C ARG A 138 -3.18 -8.51 -1.05
N SER A 139 -3.73 -7.63 -0.22
CA SER A 139 -5.07 -7.77 0.37
C SER A 139 -5.93 -6.57 0.02
N THR A 140 -7.15 -6.81 -0.44
CA THR A 140 -8.07 -5.75 -0.88
C THR A 140 -9.47 -5.97 -0.32
N ASN A 141 -10.24 -4.89 -0.16
CA ASN A 141 -11.65 -5.00 0.26
C ASN A 141 -12.52 -5.60 -0.86
N THR A 142 -12.71 -4.85 -1.93
CA THR A 142 -13.61 -5.22 -3.06
C THR A 142 -12.83 -5.53 -4.33
N GLY A 143 -11.52 -5.32 -4.33
CA GLY A 143 -10.62 -5.64 -5.43
C GLY A 143 -10.18 -7.09 -5.44
N ILE A 144 -9.03 -7.35 -6.04
CA ILE A 144 -8.49 -8.69 -6.22
C ILE A 144 -7.38 -8.93 -5.20
N THR A 145 -7.67 -9.73 -4.17
CA THR A 145 -6.68 -10.24 -3.21
C THR A 145 -5.83 -11.30 -3.88
N ALA A 146 -4.50 -11.20 -3.76
CA ALA A 146 -3.60 -12.11 -4.43
C ALA A 146 -2.26 -12.28 -3.69
N VAL A 147 -1.64 -13.43 -3.89
CA VAL A 147 -0.23 -13.67 -3.62
C VAL A 147 0.49 -13.83 -4.95
N ILE A 148 1.54 -13.05 -5.16
CA ILE A 148 2.27 -12.94 -6.43
C ILE A 148 3.72 -13.35 -6.18
N ASP A 149 4.26 -14.24 -7.01
CA ASP A 149 5.63 -14.71 -6.90
C ASP A 149 6.65 -13.68 -7.45
N PRO A 150 7.96 -13.86 -7.21
CA PRO A 150 9.00 -12.93 -7.70
C PRO A 150 9.13 -12.82 -9.23
N ARG A 151 8.41 -13.63 -10.00
CA ARG A 151 8.34 -13.56 -11.46
C ARG A 151 7.07 -12.85 -11.94
N GLY A 152 6.29 -12.27 -11.01
CA GLY A 152 5.02 -11.64 -11.32
C GLY A 152 3.87 -12.62 -11.62
N VAL A 153 4.04 -13.91 -11.28
CA VAL A 153 3.00 -14.94 -11.46
C VAL A 153 2.11 -14.97 -10.21
N ILE A 154 0.80 -14.97 -10.42
CA ILE A 154 -0.18 -15.11 -9.35
C ILE A 154 -0.18 -16.57 -8.89
N VAL A 155 0.18 -16.82 -7.63
CA VAL A 155 0.23 -18.15 -7.02
C VAL A 155 -0.95 -18.43 -6.09
N GLY A 156 -1.72 -17.40 -5.75
CA GLY A 156 -2.98 -17.50 -5.01
C GLY A 156 -3.82 -16.27 -5.29
N GLN A 157 -5.12 -16.45 -5.52
CA GLN A 157 -6.04 -15.35 -5.82
C GLN A 157 -7.40 -15.60 -5.20
N GLY A 158 -7.99 -14.54 -4.65
CA GLY A 158 -9.37 -14.51 -4.19
C GLY A 158 -10.31 -14.02 -5.30
N GLU A 159 -11.56 -14.45 -5.21
CA GLU A 159 -12.62 -13.94 -6.08
C GLU A 159 -13.02 -12.52 -5.66
N GLN A 160 -13.17 -11.62 -6.63
CA GLN A 160 -13.55 -10.24 -6.38
C GLN A 160 -14.97 -10.17 -5.78
N PHE A 161 -15.21 -9.17 -4.91
CA PHE A 161 -16.48 -8.95 -4.21
C PHE A 161 -16.92 -10.08 -3.27
N LYS A 162 -16.04 -11.03 -2.98
CA LYS A 162 -16.31 -12.09 -2.00
C LYS A 162 -15.38 -11.99 -0.79
N ALA A 163 -15.92 -12.26 0.37
CA ALA A 163 -15.11 -12.43 1.58
C ALA A 163 -14.39 -13.78 1.51
N VAL A 164 -13.10 -13.74 1.21
CA VAL A 164 -12.26 -14.94 1.03
C VAL A 164 -10.95 -14.81 1.80
N VAL A 165 -10.39 -15.95 2.17
CA VAL A 165 -9.03 -16.04 2.71
C VAL A 165 -8.15 -16.72 1.67
N VAL A 166 -7.07 -16.05 1.26
CA VAL A 166 -6.05 -16.60 0.35
C VAL A 166 -4.85 -17.03 1.19
N THR A 167 -4.47 -18.29 1.08
CA THR A 167 -3.32 -18.86 1.80
C THR A 167 -2.26 -19.32 0.80
N ALA A 168 -1.01 -18.95 1.06
CA ALA A 168 0.13 -19.42 0.26
C ALA A 168 1.39 -19.49 1.12
N THR A 169 2.32 -20.35 0.71
CA THR A 169 3.67 -20.37 1.28
C THR A 169 4.56 -19.43 0.49
N VAL A 170 5.17 -18.47 1.17
CA VAL A 170 6.08 -17.50 0.57
C VAL A 170 7.45 -17.57 1.23
N GLN A 171 8.48 -17.26 0.47
CA GLN A 171 9.86 -17.22 0.95
C GLN A 171 10.41 -15.81 0.84
N PRO A 172 10.84 -15.18 1.96
CA PRO A 172 11.53 -13.91 1.91
C PRO A 172 12.78 -14.01 1.01
N ARG A 173 12.99 -13.00 0.18
CA ARG A 173 14.10 -12.93 -0.75
C ARG A 173 15.09 -11.86 -0.32
N GLN A 174 16.35 -12.05 -0.71
CA GLN A 174 17.44 -11.09 -0.48
C GLN A 174 18.12 -10.73 -1.80
N GLY A 175 18.99 -9.73 -1.75
CA GLY A 175 19.72 -9.24 -2.91
C GLY A 175 18.97 -8.12 -3.65
N ALA A 176 19.53 -7.66 -4.75
CA ALA A 176 19.00 -6.56 -5.53
C ALA A 176 18.98 -6.91 -7.02
N THR A 177 17.84 -6.78 -7.64
CA THR A 177 17.68 -6.87 -9.09
C THR A 177 18.38 -5.67 -9.77
N PRO A 178 18.62 -5.70 -11.09
CA PRO A 178 19.08 -4.51 -11.82
C PRO A 178 18.18 -3.29 -11.59
N TRP A 179 16.86 -3.50 -11.56
CA TRP A 179 15.92 -2.41 -11.29
C TRP A 179 16.09 -1.83 -9.87
N VAL A 180 16.31 -2.66 -8.85
CA VAL A 180 16.58 -2.17 -7.49
C VAL A 180 17.88 -1.37 -7.41
N ARG A 181 18.86 -1.67 -8.27
CA ARG A 181 20.20 -1.02 -8.25
C ARG A 181 20.24 0.26 -9.08
N PHE A 182 19.56 0.29 -10.22
CA PHE A 182 19.79 1.27 -11.28
C PHE A 182 18.52 1.93 -11.81
N GLY A 183 17.32 1.41 -11.45
CA GLY A 183 16.01 1.85 -11.93
C GLY A 183 15.54 3.19 -11.42
#